data_32931f037c151deb69ce4da5229022dd
#
_entry.id   32931f037c151deb69ce4da5229022dd
#
_cell.length_a   1.000
_cell.length_b   1.000
_cell.length_c   1.000
_cell.angle_alpha   90.00
_cell.angle_beta   90.00
_cell.angle_gamma   90.00
#
_symmetry.space_group_name_H-M   'P 1'
#
loop_
_entity.id
_entity.type
_entity.pdbx_description
1 polymer ?
#
loop_
_entity_poly.entity_id
_entity_poly.type
_entity_poly.pdbx_seq_one_letter_code
_entity_poly.pdbx_strand_id
1 'polypeptide(L)'
;IIQGEAYISKFESRTTKKRVIKSTRGNIYDRNGEELATNVLAYSVTFEDNGTYDSTREKNLTLNGIAYKVLKILESNGDSISTGFHIVLDESGNYAFDVDEGFTLNRFRADIYGEPLIDNLTKKQKNATADQMIEFMSGKEGFSIVLYGDNAYTKEELTSHGLPESLSKQDILELSKIRYALSTNSFKKYMAVTIASNISEKSVAAIRENQPELQGIDIVEDSVRKYIDDASMGPILGYTGQASSEELEELRQKNPDYSNDAIIGKSGIEKYMETSLQGTDGEETVTVDNLGKVLKIDDSTRVEPVAGNDTYLTIDSSWQSAIYQILKQRVAGILLSKIEASKTYDFSVNDAAQIKIPIYDVYNALIANSVIDINKFSDANASDTEKKLYAKFQQKQQQVFDTITNRLTAENPPAVKDEDDQIQEYLTYICDDLLRDTLGVISKNAIDTSDSTYQKWTTDKDISLKDYLTYAA
;
A
#
# COMPACT_ATOMS: atom_id res chain seq x y z
N ILE A 1 57.08 7.52 -5.71
CA ILE A 1 56.73 6.08 -5.62
C ILE A 1 55.86 5.84 -4.38
N ILE A 2 56.16 6.41 -3.20
CA ILE A 2 55.43 6.20 -1.95
C ILE A 2 53.97 6.74 -1.99
N GLN A 3 53.68 7.73 -2.81
CA GLN A 3 52.29 8.24 -2.99
C GLN A 3 51.48 7.45 -4.01
N GLY A 4 52.13 6.68 -4.90
CA GLY A 4 51.45 5.90 -5.92
C GLY A 4 50.64 4.73 -5.33
N GLU A 5 51.22 3.98 -4.39
CA GLU A 5 50.55 2.84 -3.74
C GLU A 5 49.35 3.27 -2.88
N ALA A 6 49.49 4.40 -2.16
CA ALA A 6 48.36 4.97 -1.41
C ALA A 6 47.26 5.51 -2.31
N TYR A 7 47.59 5.97 -3.53
CA TYR A 7 46.64 6.43 -4.53
C TYR A 7 45.92 5.25 -5.20
N ILE A 8 46.66 4.19 -5.52
CA ILE A 8 46.12 2.93 -6.06
C ILE A 8 45.22 2.26 -5.03
N SER A 9 45.65 2.11 -3.78
CA SER A 9 44.85 1.55 -2.70
C SER A 9 43.56 2.37 -2.45
N LYS A 10 43.65 3.70 -2.55
CA LYS A 10 42.46 4.58 -2.41
C LYS A 10 41.54 4.52 -3.63
N PHE A 11 42.08 4.28 -4.81
CA PHE A 11 41.33 4.08 -6.04
C PHE A 11 40.63 2.69 -6.03
N GLU A 12 41.38 1.65 -5.67
CA GLU A 12 40.84 0.29 -5.51
C GLU A 12 39.74 0.23 -4.44
N SER A 13 39.91 0.90 -3.31
CA SER A 13 38.89 0.95 -2.25
C SER A 13 37.59 1.71 -2.65
N ARG A 14 37.66 2.58 -3.67
CA ARG A 14 36.49 3.29 -4.21
C ARG A 14 35.73 2.52 -5.29
N THR A 15 36.41 1.55 -5.91
CA THR A 15 35.86 0.77 -7.01
C THR A 15 35.49 -0.66 -6.61
N THR A 16 35.89 -1.09 -5.41
CA THR A 16 35.61 -2.45 -4.92
C THR A 16 34.46 -2.43 -3.91
N LYS A 17 33.45 -3.22 -4.15
CA LYS A 17 32.22 -3.31 -3.32
C LYS A 17 31.90 -4.75 -2.96
N LYS A 18 31.34 -4.95 -1.79
CA LYS A 18 30.72 -6.20 -1.38
C LYS A 18 29.29 -6.22 -1.88
N ARG A 19 28.91 -7.28 -2.57
CA ARG A 19 27.56 -7.55 -3.05
C ARG A 19 27.02 -8.79 -2.36
N VAL A 20 25.80 -8.70 -1.80
CA VAL A 20 25.13 -9.84 -1.20
C VAL A 20 24.56 -10.71 -2.32
N ILE A 21 24.76 -12.03 -2.21
CA ILE A 21 24.12 -13.03 -3.07
C ILE A 21 22.97 -13.62 -2.24
N LYS A 22 21.74 -13.31 -2.61
CA LYS A 22 20.57 -13.78 -1.87
C LYS A 22 20.48 -15.30 -1.88
N SER A 23 20.19 -15.88 -0.73
CA SER A 23 19.90 -17.30 -0.58
C SER A 23 18.44 -17.59 -0.95
N THR A 24 18.15 -18.83 -1.28
CA THR A 24 16.77 -19.29 -1.48
C THR A 24 16.21 -19.86 -0.19
N ARG A 25 14.95 -19.58 0.08
CA ARG A 25 14.20 -20.15 1.20
C ARG A 25 13.91 -21.63 0.94
N GLY A 26 13.96 -22.50 1.97
CA GLY A 26 13.59 -23.90 1.84
C GLY A 26 12.17 -24.11 1.33
N ASN A 27 11.92 -25.14 0.56
CA ASN A 27 10.60 -25.47 0.07
C ASN A 27 9.74 -26.14 1.15
N ILE A 28 8.43 -26.07 1.00
CA ILE A 28 7.48 -26.80 1.85
C ILE A 28 6.75 -27.81 0.98
N TYR A 29 6.75 -29.06 1.42
CA TYR A 29 6.13 -30.19 0.76
C TYR A 29 5.05 -30.82 1.64
N ASP A 30 4.09 -31.46 1.01
CA ASP A 30 3.13 -32.32 1.68
C ASP A 30 3.78 -33.67 2.07
N ARG A 31 3.01 -34.57 2.69
CA ARG A 31 3.45 -35.91 3.10
C ARG A 31 3.89 -36.80 1.92
N ASN A 32 3.45 -36.51 0.71
CA ASN A 32 3.72 -37.29 -0.50
C ASN A 32 4.89 -36.69 -1.30
N GLY A 33 5.43 -35.55 -0.88
CA GLY A 33 6.46 -34.80 -1.59
C GLY A 33 5.92 -33.85 -2.64
N GLU A 34 4.61 -33.56 -2.63
CA GLU A 34 4.01 -32.56 -3.50
C GLU A 34 4.35 -31.16 -2.99
N GLU A 35 4.72 -30.27 -3.88
CA GLU A 35 5.10 -28.89 -3.58
C GLU A 35 3.91 -28.08 -3.05
N LEU A 36 4.07 -27.43 -1.90
CA LEU A 36 3.07 -26.52 -1.31
C LEU A 36 3.54 -25.06 -1.34
N ALA A 37 4.83 -24.83 -1.11
CA ALA A 37 5.46 -23.53 -1.28
C ALA A 37 6.87 -23.70 -1.82
N THR A 38 7.16 -23.01 -2.92
CA THR A 38 8.43 -23.05 -3.65
C THR A 38 8.94 -21.64 -3.93
N ASN A 39 10.13 -21.55 -4.51
CA ASN A 39 10.70 -20.29 -4.92
C ASN A 39 10.78 -20.25 -6.46
N VAL A 40 10.36 -19.16 -7.06
CA VAL A 40 10.54 -18.91 -8.50
C VAL A 40 11.53 -17.77 -8.70
N LEU A 41 12.38 -17.89 -9.73
CA LEU A 41 13.32 -16.85 -10.09
C LEU A 41 12.53 -15.55 -10.38
N ALA A 42 12.98 -14.48 -9.80
CA ALA A 42 12.46 -13.15 -10.00
C ALA A 42 13.62 -12.17 -10.19
N TYR A 43 13.30 -10.95 -10.58
CA TYR A 43 14.25 -9.86 -10.68
C TYR A 43 13.78 -8.69 -9.83
N SER A 44 14.72 -8.08 -9.12
CA SER A 44 14.49 -6.89 -8.31
C SER A 44 15.33 -5.73 -8.83
N VAL A 45 14.78 -4.51 -8.77
CA VAL A 45 15.51 -3.28 -9.07
C VAL A 45 16.08 -2.75 -7.78
N THR A 46 17.38 -2.51 -7.79
CA THR A 46 18.07 -1.86 -6.67
C THR A 46 18.54 -0.46 -7.08
N PHE A 47 18.60 0.44 -6.11
CA PHE A 47 19.09 1.80 -6.29
C PHE A 47 20.11 2.13 -5.23
N GLU A 48 21.23 2.70 -5.68
CA GLU A 48 22.35 3.16 -4.85
C GLU A 48 22.70 4.61 -5.18
N ASP A 49 22.89 5.44 -4.14
CA ASP A 49 23.42 6.80 -4.30
C ASP A 49 24.96 6.75 -4.41
N ASN A 50 25.46 6.48 -5.61
CA ASN A 50 26.90 6.41 -5.91
C ASN A 50 27.41 7.65 -6.68
N GLY A 51 26.62 8.71 -6.79
CA GLY A 51 26.95 9.93 -7.50
C GLY A 51 27.94 10.85 -6.75
N THR A 52 28.57 11.72 -7.51
CA THR A 52 29.32 12.87 -7.00
C THR A 52 28.60 14.13 -7.45
N TYR A 53 28.25 15.01 -6.51
CA TYR A 53 27.42 16.18 -6.74
C TYR A 53 28.09 17.44 -6.22
N ASP A 54 27.97 18.55 -6.95
CA ASP A 54 28.52 19.83 -6.55
C ASP A 54 27.68 20.53 -5.46
N SER A 55 26.40 20.15 -5.34
CA SER A 55 25.50 20.71 -4.35
C SER A 55 24.36 19.75 -3.96
N THR A 56 23.70 20.00 -2.81
CA THR A 56 22.50 19.25 -2.40
C THR A 56 21.35 19.41 -3.41
N ARG A 57 21.25 20.59 -4.06
CA ARG A 57 20.24 20.84 -5.11
C ARG A 57 20.46 19.91 -6.30
N GLU A 58 21.66 19.83 -6.80
CA GLU A 58 22.03 18.95 -7.91
C GLU A 58 21.86 17.48 -7.56
N LYS A 59 22.30 17.08 -6.36
CA LYS A 59 22.05 15.73 -5.83
C LYS A 59 20.58 15.36 -5.89
N ASN A 60 19.70 16.22 -5.36
CA ASN A 60 18.27 15.94 -5.32
C ASN A 60 17.66 15.89 -6.73
N LEU A 61 18.03 16.82 -7.62
CA LEU A 61 17.58 16.78 -9.02
C LEU A 61 18.00 15.49 -9.73
N THR A 62 19.26 15.10 -9.61
CA THR A 62 19.79 13.90 -10.25
C THR A 62 19.08 12.64 -9.73
N LEU A 63 18.99 12.47 -8.41
CA LEU A 63 18.34 11.30 -7.83
C LEU A 63 16.84 11.26 -8.13
N ASN A 64 16.15 12.39 -8.12
CA ASN A 64 14.73 12.47 -8.48
C ASN A 64 14.54 12.17 -9.98
N GLY A 65 15.42 12.64 -10.84
CA GLY A 65 15.39 12.36 -12.29
C GLY A 65 15.56 10.86 -12.60
N ILE A 66 16.58 10.23 -11.99
CA ILE A 66 16.81 8.78 -12.12
C ILE A 66 15.59 8.00 -11.60
N ALA A 67 15.11 8.34 -10.39
CA ALA A 67 13.95 7.70 -9.79
C ALA A 67 12.71 7.83 -10.68
N TYR A 68 12.46 9.00 -11.27
CA TYR A 68 11.35 9.24 -12.18
C TYR A 68 11.46 8.41 -13.46
N LYS A 69 12.64 8.33 -14.08
CA LYS A 69 12.86 7.48 -15.27
C LYS A 69 12.57 6.01 -14.98
N VAL A 70 13.09 5.47 -13.87
CA VAL A 70 12.84 4.08 -13.46
C VAL A 70 11.34 3.87 -13.19
N LEU A 71 10.69 4.78 -12.45
CA LEU A 71 9.25 4.72 -12.20
C LEU A 71 8.48 4.60 -13.52
N LYS A 72 8.78 5.45 -14.51
CA LYS A 72 8.06 5.43 -15.80
C LYS A 72 8.33 4.18 -16.62
N ILE A 73 9.52 3.59 -16.52
CA ILE A 73 9.83 2.29 -17.15
C ILE A 73 8.97 1.19 -16.50
N LEU A 74 8.93 1.13 -15.17
CA LEU A 74 8.15 0.14 -14.44
C LEU A 74 6.65 0.26 -14.75
N GLU A 75 6.08 1.45 -14.62
CA GLU A 75 4.66 1.73 -14.91
C GLU A 75 4.27 1.35 -16.33
N SER A 76 5.10 1.68 -17.33
CA SER A 76 4.82 1.37 -18.74
C SER A 76 4.77 -0.13 -19.04
N ASN A 77 5.39 -0.94 -18.20
CA ASN A 77 5.41 -2.41 -18.31
C ASN A 77 4.46 -3.10 -17.33
N GLY A 78 3.70 -2.33 -16.52
CA GLY A 78 2.75 -2.88 -15.56
C GLY A 78 3.37 -3.30 -14.21
N ASP A 79 4.62 -2.92 -13.97
CA ASP A 79 5.31 -3.14 -12.69
C ASP A 79 5.17 -1.91 -11.77
N SER A 80 5.44 -2.07 -10.49
CA SER A 80 5.27 -1.01 -9.49
C SER A 80 6.43 -0.96 -8.49
N ILE A 81 6.57 0.19 -7.83
CA ILE A 81 7.49 0.37 -6.71
C ILE A 81 6.97 -0.44 -5.51
N SER A 82 7.87 -1.20 -4.88
CA SER A 82 7.59 -2.01 -3.70
C SER A 82 8.60 -1.69 -2.60
N THR A 83 8.21 -0.84 -1.67
CA THR A 83 9.02 -0.44 -0.50
C THR A 83 8.16 -0.47 0.76
N GLY A 84 8.79 -0.57 1.93
CA GLY A 84 8.09 -0.49 3.22
C GLY A 84 7.63 0.94 3.56
N PHE A 85 6.76 1.51 2.73
CA PHE A 85 6.28 2.89 2.87
C PHE A 85 4.78 2.89 3.18
N HIS A 86 4.38 3.62 4.23
CA HIS A 86 3.05 3.53 4.82
C HIS A 86 2.11 4.71 4.47
N ILE A 87 2.28 5.29 3.29
CA ILE A 87 1.32 6.26 2.73
C ILE A 87 0.89 5.77 1.35
N VAL A 88 -0.41 5.81 1.10
CA VAL A 88 -1.06 5.43 -0.15
C VAL A 88 -2.00 6.55 -0.60
N LEU A 89 -2.49 6.50 -1.84
CA LEU A 89 -3.66 7.27 -2.26
C LEU A 89 -4.93 6.46 -2.00
N ASP A 90 -5.89 7.06 -1.32
CA ASP A 90 -7.21 6.48 -1.12
C ASP A 90 -8.05 6.53 -2.42
N GLU A 91 -9.25 5.96 -2.40
CA GLU A 91 -10.16 5.94 -3.54
C GLU A 91 -10.57 7.35 -4.02
N SER A 92 -10.46 8.36 -3.15
CA SER A 92 -10.72 9.76 -3.47
C SER A 92 -9.49 10.52 -3.98
N GLY A 93 -8.33 9.86 -4.06
CA GLY A 93 -7.07 10.45 -4.47
C GLY A 93 -6.42 11.34 -3.41
N ASN A 94 -6.70 11.11 -2.12
CA ASN A 94 -6.04 11.76 -1.01
C ASN A 94 -4.98 10.86 -0.41
N TYR A 95 -3.92 11.45 0.17
CA TYR A 95 -2.92 10.68 0.91
C TYR A 95 -3.51 10.15 2.22
N ALA A 96 -3.35 8.85 2.46
CA ALA A 96 -3.81 8.16 3.65
C ALA A 96 -2.74 7.18 4.15
N PHE A 97 -2.77 6.86 5.44
CA PHE A 97 -1.94 5.78 5.96
C PHE A 97 -2.58 4.43 5.68
N ASP A 98 -1.76 3.43 5.35
CA ASP A 98 -2.18 2.03 5.20
C ASP A 98 -1.99 1.20 6.49
N VAL A 99 -1.61 1.85 7.57
CA VAL A 99 -1.44 1.27 8.91
C VAL A 99 -2.18 2.11 9.96
N ASP A 100 -2.64 1.42 11.00
CA ASP A 100 -3.31 2.07 12.14
C ASP A 100 -2.35 2.88 13.00
N GLU A 101 -2.93 3.81 13.79
CA GLU A 101 -2.17 4.52 14.82
C GLU A 101 -1.55 3.53 15.81
N GLY A 102 -0.25 3.65 16.01
CA GLY A 102 0.49 2.74 16.89
C GLY A 102 2.00 2.85 16.73
N PHE A 103 2.69 1.80 17.12
CA PHE A 103 4.15 1.74 17.08
C PHE A 103 4.68 1.87 15.64
N THR A 104 4.12 1.11 14.70
CA THR A 104 4.55 1.09 13.28
C THR A 104 4.48 2.48 12.66
N LEU A 105 3.33 3.16 12.81
CA LEU A 105 3.16 4.51 12.26
C LEU A 105 4.07 5.53 12.95
N ASN A 106 4.26 5.44 14.26
CA ASN A 106 5.17 6.34 14.98
C ASN A 106 6.64 6.08 14.61
N ARG A 107 7.04 4.83 14.36
CA ARG A 107 8.38 4.50 13.85
C ARG A 107 8.57 5.08 12.45
N PHE A 108 7.60 4.90 11.56
CA PHE A 108 7.63 5.48 10.22
C PHE A 108 7.72 7.03 10.25
N ARG A 109 6.95 7.67 11.15
CA ARG A 109 7.08 9.13 11.37
C ARG A 109 8.49 9.51 11.82
N ALA A 110 9.06 8.78 12.78
CA ALA A 110 10.41 9.03 13.26
C ALA A 110 11.45 8.89 12.15
N ASP A 111 11.35 7.87 11.32
CA ASP A 111 12.27 7.66 10.19
C ASP A 111 12.20 8.81 9.17
N ILE A 112 11.01 9.28 8.84
CA ILE A 112 10.80 10.40 7.91
C ILE A 112 11.39 11.71 8.45
N TYR A 113 11.19 11.99 9.74
CA TYR A 113 11.72 13.20 10.36
C TYR A 113 13.18 13.08 10.81
N GLY A 114 13.81 11.92 10.58
CA GLY A 114 15.23 11.68 10.92
C GLY A 114 15.46 11.50 12.43
N GLU A 115 14.43 11.13 13.19
CA GLU A 115 14.53 10.93 14.63
C GLU A 115 14.96 9.50 14.96
N PRO A 116 16.04 9.32 15.73
CA PRO A 116 16.56 7.97 16.03
C PRO A 116 15.60 7.15 16.91
N LEU A 117 14.81 7.82 17.75
CA LEU A 117 13.84 7.19 18.66
C LEU A 117 12.46 7.82 18.49
N ILE A 118 11.40 7.01 18.64
CA ILE A 118 10.00 7.49 18.63
C ILE A 118 9.76 8.57 19.69
N ASP A 119 10.42 8.46 20.83
CA ASP A 119 10.27 9.41 21.94
C ASP A 119 10.84 10.79 21.63
N ASN A 120 11.72 10.90 20.65
CA ASN A 120 12.27 12.19 20.19
C ASN A 120 11.30 12.98 19.31
N LEU A 121 10.25 12.35 18.80
CA LEU A 121 9.24 13.02 18.00
C LEU A 121 8.54 14.14 18.81
N THR A 122 8.50 15.32 18.27
CA THR A 122 7.67 16.41 18.80
C THR A 122 6.18 16.07 18.69
N LYS A 123 5.35 16.77 19.50
CA LYS A 123 3.90 16.57 19.41
C LYS A 123 3.35 16.81 17.99
N LYS A 124 3.91 17.77 17.25
CA LYS A 124 3.52 18.06 15.85
C LYS A 124 3.87 16.89 14.94
N GLN A 125 5.05 16.31 15.07
CA GLN A 125 5.49 15.17 14.28
C GLN A 125 4.70 13.88 14.58
N LYS A 126 4.37 13.63 15.87
CA LYS A 126 3.54 12.49 16.29
C LYS A 126 2.11 12.55 15.71
N ASN A 127 1.59 13.75 15.49
CA ASN A 127 0.23 13.95 14.98
C ASN A 127 0.20 14.37 13.49
N ALA A 128 1.34 14.24 12.79
CA ALA A 128 1.40 14.62 11.39
C ALA A 128 0.50 13.70 10.53
N THR A 129 -0.31 14.33 9.67
CA THR A 129 -1.15 13.63 8.69
C THR A 129 -0.29 13.13 7.52
N ALA A 130 -0.84 12.23 6.71
CA ALA A 130 -0.17 11.73 5.51
C ALA A 130 0.19 12.87 4.53
N ASP A 131 -0.71 13.84 4.33
CA ASP A 131 -0.43 15.03 3.52
C ASP A 131 0.76 15.85 4.04
N GLN A 132 0.80 16.11 5.36
CA GLN A 132 1.89 16.86 5.97
C GLN A 132 3.24 16.14 5.85
N MET A 133 3.23 14.81 5.92
CA MET A 133 4.44 14.01 5.76
C MET A 133 4.91 14.00 4.30
N ILE A 134 4.01 13.89 3.33
CA ILE A 134 4.36 14.00 1.90
C ILE A 134 4.87 15.42 1.58
N GLU A 135 4.21 16.45 2.10
CA GLU A 135 4.67 17.84 1.94
C GLU A 135 6.10 18.05 2.49
N PHE A 136 6.38 17.52 3.68
CA PHE A 136 7.73 17.56 4.27
C PHE A 136 8.74 16.82 3.39
N MET A 137 8.46 15.56 3.00
CA MET A 137 9.38 14.75 2.21
C MET A 137 9.61 15.32 0.81
N SER A 138 8.56 15.77 0.14
CA SER A 138 8.67 16.31 -1.23
C SER A 138 9.25 17.71 -1.26
N GLY A 139 9.19 18.45 -0.17
CA GLY A 139 9.64 19.82 -0.03
C GLY A 139 11.14 19.98 0.19
N LYS A 140 11.55 21.22 0.50
CA LYS A 140 12.94 21.63 0.67
C LYS A 140 13.64 20.93 1.85
N GLU A 141 12.93 20.67 2.92
CA GLU A 141 13.47 20.03 4.13
C GLU A 141 13.69 18.51 3.94
N GLY A 142 13.03 17.92 2.97
CA GLY A 142 13.16 16.51 2.61
C GLY A 142 13.96 16.29 1.34
N PHE A 143 13.32 15.71 0.33
CA PHE A 143 13.99 15.24 -0.90
C PHE A 143 13.94 16.26 -2.05
N SER A 144 13.38 17.44 -1.82
CA SER A 144 13.26 18.52 -2.84
C SER A 144 12.66 18.02 -4.16
N ILE A 145 11.62 17.21 -4.10
CA ILE A 145 10.90 16.68 -5.29
C ILE A 145 10.11 17.83 -5.93
N VAL A 146 9.44 18.64 -5.12
CA VAL A 146 8.69 19.82 -5.55
C VAL A 146 9.14 21.04 -4.74
N LEU A 147 9.57 22.07 -5.43
CA LEU A 147 10.00 23.32 -4.80
C LEU A 147 9.18 24.48 -5.34
N TYR A 148 8.89 25.48 -4.51
CA TYR A 148 8.04 26.63 -4.82
C TYR A 148 8.77 27.96 -4.60
N GLY A 149 8.24 29.02 -5.22
CA GLY A 149 8.74 30.39 -5.09
C GLY A 149 10.17 30.53 -5.60
N ASP A 150 10.98 31.31 -4.88
CA ASP A 150 12.38 31.59 -5.26
C ASP A 150 13.30 30.36 -5.26
N ASN A 151 12.86 29.26 -4.66
CA ASN A 151 13.60 27.99 -4.66
C ASN A 151 13.15 27.04 -5.77
N ALA A 152 12.11 27.35 -6.53
CA ALA A 152 11.59 26.48 -7.59
C ALA A 152 12.69 26.10 -8.59
N TYR A 153 12.60 24.91 -9.14
CA TYR A 153 13.48 24.49 -10.23
C TYR A 153 13.10 25.23 -11.52
N THR A 154 14.11 25.59 -12.29
CA THR A 154 13.85 26.12 -13.63
C THR A 154 13.44 25.01 -14.58
N LYS A 155 12.79 25.37 -15.68
CA LYS A 155 12.42 24.40 -16.72
C LYS A 155 13.65 23.68 -17.29
N GLU A 156 14.74 24.40 -17.45
CA GLU A 156 16.02 23.87 -17.94
C GLU A 156 16.60 22.83 -16.96
N GLU A 157 16.59 23.12 -15.65
CA GLU A 157 17.04 22.19 -14.62
C GLU A 157 16.21 20.91 -14.64
N LEU A 158 14.88 21.00 -14.68
CA LEU A 158 13.98 19.84 -14.73
C LEU A 158 14.24 19.01 -16.00
N THR A 159 14.22 19.66 -17.16
CA THR A 159 14.38 18.97 -18.45
C THR A 159 15.76 18.27 -18.55
N SER A 160 16.83 18.92 -18.10
CA SER A 160 18.18 18.32 -18.13
C SER A 160 18.31 17.06 -17.27
N HIS A 161 17.46 16.90 -16.25
CA HIS A 161 17.40 15.71 -15.40
C HIS A 161 16.25 14.76 -15.75
N GLY A 162 15.52 15.02 -16.85
CA GLY A 162 14.41 14.17 -17.31
C GLY A 162 13.15 14.23 -16.43
N LEU A 163 12.98 15.32 -15.69
CA LEU A 163 11.78 15.58 -14.88
C LEU A 163 10.77 16.44 -15.66
N PRO A 164 9.47 16.23 -15.51
CA PRO A 164 8.45 17.10 -16.10
C PRO A 164 8.32 18.40 -15.30
N GLU A 165 7.72 19.43 -15.92
CA GLU A 165 7.46 20.72 -15.27
C GLU A 165 6.45 20.60 -14.10
N SER A 166 5.59 19.59 -14.13
CA SER A 166 4.64 19.29 -13.04
C SER A 166 4.54 17.78 -12.82
N LEU A 167 4.44 17.40 -11.56
CA LEU A 167 4.26 16.01 -11.12
C LEU A 167 2.82 15.82 -10.62
N SER A 168 2.22 14.68 -10.94
CA SER A 168 0.95 14.28 -10.36
C SER A 168 1.11 13.90 -8.86
N LYS A 169 0.01 13.85 -8.11
CA LYS A 169 0.04 13.34 -6.73
C LYS A 169 0.64 11.92 -6.65
N GLN A 170 0.32 11.07 -7.63
CA GLN A 170 0.88 9.73 -7.73
C GLN A 170 2.40 9.76 -7.96
N ASP A 171 2.90 10.58 -8.89
CA ASP A 171 4.34 10.71 -9.14
C ASP A 171 5.09 11.18 -7.88
N ILE A 172 4.52 12.17 -7.17
CA ILE A 172 5.10 12.67 -5.91
C ILE A 172 5.16 11.56 -4.86
N LEU A 173 4.10 10.76 -4.73
CA LEU A 173 4.05 9.63 -3.82
C LEU A 173 5.12 8.59 -4.15
N GLU A 174 5.18 8.15 -5.40
CA GLU A 174 6.12 7.10 -5.84
C GLU A 174 7.58 7.57 -5.73
N LEU A 175 7.87 8.82 -6.10
CA LEU A 175 9.19 9.41 -5.88
C LEU A 175 9.54 9.49 -4.38
N SER A 176 8.58 9.85 -3.54
CA SER A 176 8.77 9.87 -2.08
C SER A 176 9.08 8.47 -1.53
N LYS A 177 8.43 7.41 -2.02
CA LYS A 177 8.73 6.02 -1.67
C LYS A 177 10.17 5.64 -2.01
N ILE A 178 10.61 5.92 -3.25
CA ILE A 178 11.98 5.62 -3.69
C ILE A 178 13.01 6.39 -2.86
N ARG A 179 12.78 7.69 -2.67
CA ARG A 179 13.72 8.56 -1.92
C ARG A 179 13.76 8.21 -0.44
N TYR A 180 12.63 7.81 0.15
CA TYR A 180 12.58 7.28 1.51
C TYR A 180 13.40 6.00 1.63
N ALA A 181 13.23 5.04 0.74
CA ALA A 181 14.03 3.82 0.73
C ALA A 181 15.55 4.12 0.67
N LEU A 182 15.96 5.06 -0.18
CA LEU A 182 17.38 5.52 -0.22
C LEU A 182 17.82 6.16 1.10
N SER A 183 16.95 6.89 1.80
CA SER A 183 17.30 7.59 3.03
C SER A 183 17.50 6.65 4.22
N THR A 184 16.80 5.52 4.26
CA THR A 184 16.94 4.53 5.35
C THR A 184 18.34 3.92 5.43
N ASN A 185 19.09 3.94 4.32
CA ASN A 185 20.49 3.48 4.26
C ASN A 185 21.52 4.62 4.32
N SER A 186 21.13 5.82 4.75
CA SER A 186 22.00 7.01 4.77
C SER A 186 23.30 6.84 5.57
N PHE A 187 23.32 5.96 6.57
CA PHE A 187 24.52 5.61 7.33
C PHE A 187 25.46 4.64 6.59
N LYS A 188 24.95 3.94 5.56
CA LYS A 188 25.71 3.02 4.71
C LYS A 188 25.55 3.43 3.25
N LYS A 189 25.99 4.63 2.90
CA LYS A 189 25.80 5.31 1.59
C LYS A 189 26.11 4.47 0.34
N TYR A 190 26.73 3.32 0.51
CA TYR A 190 27.19 2.44 -0.58
C TYR A 190 26.43 1.10 -0.62
N MET A 191 25.31 0.98 0.12
CA MET A 191 24.47 -0.19 0.02
C MET A 191 23.25 0.15 -0.85
N ALA A 192 23.09 -0.62 -1.90
CA ALA A 192 21.91 -0.54 -2.74
C ALA A 192 20.65 -0.91 -1.94
N VAL A 193 19.54 -0.23 -2.21
CA VAL A 193 18.22 -0.56 -1.66
C VAL A 193 17.34 -1.13 -2.76
N THR A 194 16.54 -2.13 -2.44
CA THR A 194 15.53 -2.65 -3.36
C THR A 194 14.37 -1.66 -3.43
N ILE A 195 14.03 -1.21 -4.63
CA ILE A 195 12.92 -0.27 -4.88
C ILE A 195 11.74 -0.91 -5.60
N ALA A 196 11.96 -2.02 -6.33
CA ALA A 196 10.92 -2.81 -6.94
C ALA A 196 11.34 -4.28 -6.96
N SER A 197 10.42 -5.19 -6.63
CA SER A 197 10.65 -6.64 -6.60
C SER A 197 9.71 -7.33 -7.57
N ASN A 198 10.12 -8.52 -8.06
CA ASN A 198 9.33 -9.35 -8.98
C ASN A 198 8.91 -8.59 -10.25
N ILE A 199 9.85 -7.85 -10.82
CA ILE A 199 9.61 -7.10 -12.06
C ILE A 199 9.57 -8.02 -13.29
N SER A 200 8.83 -7.59 -14.29
CA SER A 200 8.69 -8.31 -15.55
C SER A 200 10.00 -8.31 -16.36
N GLU A 201 10.19 -9.32 -17.21
CA GLU A 201 11.32 -9.38 -18.16
C GLU A 201 11.36 -8.14 -19.09
N LYS A 202 10.20 -7.53 -19.38
CA LYS A 202 10.12 -6.31 -20.17
C LYS A 202 10.78 -5.14 -19.44
N SER A 203 10.51 -4.98 -18.14
CA SER A 203 11.17 -3.96 -17.31
C SER A 203 12.67 -4.23 -17.18
N VAL A 204 13.05 -5.51 -17.01
CA VAL A 204 14.48 -5.91 -17.01
C VAL A 204 15.19 -5.45 -18.28
N ALA A 205 14.60 -5.76 -19.45
CA ALA A 205 15.17 -5.37 -20.74
C ALA A 205 15.25 -3.84 -20.90
N ALA A 206 14.15 -3.13 -20.57
CA ALA A 206 14.08 -1.69 -20.69
C ALA A 206 15.06 -0.95 -19.74
N ILE A 207 15.24 -1.42 -18.50
CA ILE A 207 16.21 -0.86 -17.56
C ILE A 207 17.65 -1.09 -18.06
N ARG A 208 17.95 -2.30 -18.54
CA ARG A 208 19.28 -2.63 -19.09
C ARG A 208 19.61 -1.80 -20.35
N GLU A 209 18.62 -1.55 -21.20
CA GLU A 209 18.80 -0.70 -22.39
C GLU A 209 19.11 0.76 -22.02
N ASN A 210 18.48 1.27 -20.95
CA ASN A 210 18.65 2.63 -20.47
C ASN A 210 19.75 2.77 -19.40
N GLN A 211 20.53 1.74 -19.13
CA GLN A 211 21.57 1.72 -18.07
C GLN A 211 22.51 2.93 -18.06
N PRO A 212 22.95 3.49 -19.21
CA PRO A 212 23.82 4.67 -19.20
C PRO A 212 23.20 5.92 -18.56
N GLU A 213 21.85 6.00 -18.54
CA GLU A 213 21.12 7.13 -17.97
C GLU A 213 20.57 6.85 -16.56
N LEU A 214 20.77 5.62 -16.06
CA LEU A 214 20.25 5.13 -14.80
C LEU A 214 21.37 4.83 -13.80
N GLN A 215 22.20 5.86 -13.53
CA GLN A 215 23.31 5.73 -12.59
C GLN A 215 22.84 5.26 -11.21
N GLY A 216 23.47 4.21 -10.68
CA GLY A 216 23.14 3.63 -9.39
C GLY A 216 21.97 2.64 -9.41
N ILE A 217 21.30 2.49 -10.53
CA ILE A 217 20.26 1.45 -10.71
C ILE A 217 20.93 0.15 -11.16
N ASP A 218 20.57 -0.95 -10.53
CA ASP A 218 20.98 -2.29 -10.95
C ASP A 218 19.79 -3.27 -10.86
N ILE A 219 19.93 -4.37 -11.59
CA ILE A 219 18.98 -5.49 -11.56
C ILE A 219 19.68 -6.66 -10.92
N VAL A 220 19.12 -7.15 -9.82
CA VAL A 220 19.61 -8.32 -9.12
C VAL A 220 18.64 -9.48 -9.31
N GLU A 221 19.19 -10.68 -9.42
CA GLU A 221 18.39 -11.90 -9.34
C GLU A 221 17.90 -12.07 -7.92
N ASP A 222 16.63 -12.42 -7.80
CA ASP A 222 15.92 -12.58 -6.54
C ASP A 222 14.99 -13.79 -6.67
N SER A 223 14.31 -14.15 -5.60
CA SER A 223 13.33 -15.23 -5.62
C SER A 223 12.03 -14.79 -4.95
N VAL A 224 10.91 -15.11 -5.60
CA VAL A 224 9.59 -14.87 -5.04
C VAL A 224 8.99 -16.18 -4.55
N ARG A 225 8.43 -16.14 -3.35
CA ARG A 225 7.72 -17.26 -2.77
C ARG A 225 6.43 -17.52 -3.53
N LYS A 226 6.25 -18.73 -4.04
CA LYS A 226 5.06 -19.18 -4.74
C LYS A 226 4.36 -20.24 -3.90
N TYR A 227 3.06 -19.99 -3.62
CA TYR A 227 2.19 -20.94 -2.94
C TYR A 227 1.33 -21.68 -3.97
N ILE A 228 1.17 -23.00 -3.74
CA ILE A 228 0.35 -23.86 -4.59
C ILE A 228 -0.91 -24.19 -3.78
N ASP A 229 -2.09 -24.06 -4.44
CA ASP A 229 -3.41 -24.22 -3.81
C ASP A 229 -3.58 -23.32 -2.56
N ASP A 230 -3.29 -22.03 -2.73
CA ASP A 230 -3.32 -21.01 -1.69
C ASP A 230 -4.68 -20.93 -0.97
N ALA A 231 -5.77 -21.17 -1.69
CA ALA A 231 -7.12 -21.13 -1.13
C ALA A 231 -7.35 -22.20 -0.03
N SER A 232 -6.84 -23.42 -0.21
CA SER A 232 -7.01 -24.50 0.77
C SER A 232 -5.87 -24.57 1.78
N MET A 233 -4.67 -24.17 1.37
CA MET A 233 -3.45 -24.31 2.17
C MET A 233 -3.03 -23.02 2.88
N GLY A 234 -3.47 -21.86 2.44
CA GLY A 234 -3.08 -20.55 2.97
C GLY A 234 -3.20 -20.42 4.49
N PRO A 235 -4.31 -20.83 5.14
CA PRO A 235 -4.43 -20.76 6.61
C PRO A 235 -3.40 -21.60 7.37
N ILE A 236 -2.84 -22.64 6.72
CA ILE A 236 -1.83 -23.54 7.30
C ILE A 236 -0.43 -23.03 6.99
N LEU A 237 -0.15 -22.75 5.73
CA LEU A 237 1.18 -22.31 5.29
C LEU A 237 1.50 -20.91 5.80
N GLY A 238 0.53 -20.03 5.82
CA GLY A 238 0.76 -18.61 6.07
C GLY A 238 1.36 -17.92 4.86
N TYR A 239 2.14 -16.88 5.09
CA TYR A 239 2.79 -16.10 4.03
C TYR A 239 4.11 -15.50 4.51
N THR A 240 4.92 -15.06 3.56
CA THR A 240 6.17 -14.33 3.80
C THR A 240 5.99 -12.85 3.53
N GLY A 241 6.75 -12.01 4.23
CA GLY A 241 6.73 -10.57 4.04
C GLY A 241 7.94 -9.92 4.68
N GLN A 242 8.16 -8.62 4.41
CA GLN A 242 9.26 -7.86 4.97
C GLN A 242 9.18 -7.85 6.51
N ALA A 243 10.31 -8.07 7.16
CA ALA A 243 10.40 -8.06 8.61
C ALA A 243 10.21 -6.64 9.17
N SER A 244 9.46 -6.51 10.26
CA SER A 244 9.44 -5.28 11.06
C SER A 244 10.71 -5.14 11.90
N SER A 245 10.98 -3.95 12.43
CA SER A 245 12.13 -3.72 13.30
C SER A 245 12.10 -4.60 14.55
N GLU A 246 10.91 -4.84 15.12
CA GLU A 246 10.73 -5.70 16.30
C GLU A 246 11.03 -7.17 15.97
N GLU A 247 10.49 -7.66 14.84
CA GLU A 247 10.73 -9.02 14.37
C GLU A 247 12.22 -9.26 14.07
N LEU A 248 12.89 -8.27 13.47
CA LEU A 248 14.34 -8.33 13.23
C LEU A 248 15.13 -8.38 14.53
N GLU A 249 14.75 -7.63 15.55
CA GLU A 249 15.42 -7.65 16.85
C GLU A 249 15.32 -9.04 17.49
N GLU A 250 14.14 -9.66 17.48
CA GLU A 250 13.93 -11.03 17.99
C GLU A 250 14.72 -12.08 17.18
N LEU A 251 14.70 -11.98 15.85
CA LEU A 251 15.38 -12.93 14.97
C LEU A 251 16.90 -12.83 15.06
N ARG A 252 17.43 -11.61 15.19
CA ARG A 252 18.88 -11.36 15.34
C ARG A 252 19.45 -11.85 16.64
N GLN A 253 18.64 -12.06 17.67
CA GLN A 253 19.08 -12.76 18.88
C GLN A 253 19.42 -14.24 18.60
N LYS A 254 18.78 -14.84 17.57
CA LYS A 254 18.99 -16.23 17.17
C LYS A 254 20.00 -16.37 16.02
N ASN A 255 19.91 -15.46 15.07
CA ASN A 255 20.80 -15.36 13.91
C ASN A 255 21.09 -13.88 13.58
N PRO A 256 22.30 -13.37 13.88
CA PRO A 256 22.65 -11.96 13.64
C PRO A 256 22.67 -11.54 12.17
N ASP A 257 22.66 -12.50 11.23
CA ASP A 257 22.87 -12.24 9.79
C ASP A 257 21.60 -11.74 9.06
N TYR A 258 20.44 -11.63 9.75
CA TYR A 258 19.25 -11.06 9.15
C TYR A 258 19.47 -9.61 8.71
N SER A 259 19.31 -9.36 7.41
CA SER A 259 19.40 -8.01 6.81
C SER A 259 18.17 -7.16 7.19
N ASN A 260 18.28 -5.84 7.00
CA ASN A 260 17.15 -4.93 7.31
C ASN A 260 15.97 -5.10 6.34
N ASP A 261 16.23 -5.65 5.16
CA ASP A 261 15.26 -5.93 4.10
C ASP A 261 14.87 -7.42 4.05
N ALA A 262 15.14 -8.18 5.11
CA ALA A 262 14.86 -9.60 5.16
C ALA A 262 13.36 -9.90 4.97
N ILE A 263 13.08 -10.87 4.11
CA ILE A 263 11.76 -11.46 3.94
C ILE A 263 11.65 -12.66 4.86
N ILE A 264 10.67 -12.64 5.77
CA ILE A 264 10.47 -13.65 6.79
C ILE A 264 9.06 -14.23 6.74
N GLY A 265 8.82 -15.35 7.39
CA GLY A 265 7.47 -15.91 7.59
C GLY A 265 6.67 -15.08 8.58
N LYS A 266 5.50 -14.60 8.15
CA LYS A 266 4.61 -13.71 8.96
C LYS A 266 3.57 -14.50 9.73
N SER A 267 3.14 -15.65 9.23
CA SER A 267 2.13 -16.50 9.87
C SER A 267 2.31 -17.99 9.48
N GLY A 268 1.55 -18.86 10.10
CA GLY A 268 1.48 -20.29 9.76
C GLY A 268 2.81 -21.02 9.86
N ILE A 269 2.99 -22.01 9.02
CA ILE A 269 4.22 -22.82 8.91
C ILE A 269 5.41 -21.96 8.51
N GLU A 270 5.22 -20.98 7.64
CA GLU A 270 6.28 -20.05 7.25
C GLU A 270 6.91 -19.36 8.46
N LYS A 271 6.09 -18.87 9.40
CA LYS A 271 6.58 -18.25 10.64
C LYS A 271 7.14 -19.28 11.63
N TYR A 272 6.42 -20.39 11.81
CA TYR A 272 6.83 -21.40 12.79
C TYR A 272 8.17 -22.03 12.45
N MET A 273 8.42 -22.29 11.17
CA MET A 273 9.64 -22.91 10.66
C MET A 273 10.67 -21.88 10.15
N GLU A 274 10.52 -20.60 10.46
CA GLU A 274 11.37 -19.51 9.97
C GLU A 274 12.86 -19.83 10.03
N THR A 275 13.35 -20.24 11.17
CA THR A 275 14.79 -20.51 11.37
C THR A 275 15.31 -21.73 10.59
N SER A 276 14.43 -22.62 10.15
CA SER A 276 14.77 -23.77 9.31
C SER A 276 14.67 -23.44 7.82
N LEU A 277 13.60 -22.72 7.45
CA LEU A 277 13.32 -22.36 6.08
C LEU A 277 14.23 -21.24 5.55
N GLN A 278 14.67 -20.32 6.42
CA GLN A 278 15.56 -19.23 6.04
C GLN A 278 16.94 -19.76 5.65
N GLY A 279 17.40 -19.37 4.45
CA GLY A 279 18.77 -19.64 4.01
C GLY A 279 19.79 -18.65 4.60
N THR A 280 21.04 -18.87 4.30
CA THR A 280 22.13 -17.95 4.65
C THR A 280 22.65 -17.29 3.38
N ASP A 281 22.59 -15.96 3.32
CA ASP A 281 23.05 -15.20 2.17
C ASP A 281 24.55 -15.37 1.97
N GLY A 282 24.96 -15.39 0.71
CA GLY A 282 26.36 -15.35 0.30
C GLY A 282 26.85 -13.91 0.12
N GLU A 283 28.13 -13.77 -0.14
CA GLU A 283 28.78 -12.49 -0.38
C GLU A 283 29.85 -12.63 -1.49
N GLU A 284 29.95 -11.63 -2.34
CA GLU A 284 31.05 -11.53 -3.30
C GLU A 284 31.60 -10.10 -3.35
N THR A 285 32.85 -9.98 -3.75
CA THR A 285 33.47 -8.68 -3.97
C THR A 285 33.47 -8.37 -5.45
N VAL A 286 32.91 -7.22 -5.82
CA VAL A 286 32.86 -6.76 -7.21
C VAL A 286 33.66 -5.46 -7.38
N THR A 287 34.35 -5.30 -8.52
CA THR A 287 34.93 -4.03 -8.93
C THR A 287 33.94 -3.36 -9.89
N VAL A 288 33.59 -2.11 -9.60
CA VAL A 288 32.65 -1.33 -10.40
C VAL A 288 33.33 -0.11 -11.01
N ASP A 289 32.79 0.39 -12.14
CA ASP A 289 33.19 1.68 -12.70
C ASP A 289 32.55 2.86 -11.94
N ASN A 290 32.78 4.06 -12.41
CA ASN A 290 32.21 5.28 -11.84
C ASN A 290 30.68 5.42 -12.02
N LEU A 291 30.08 4.56 -12.82
CA LEU A 291 28.62 4.50 -13.05
C LEU A 291 27.98 3.33 -12.29
N GLY A 292 28.77 2.56 -11.53
CA GLY A 292 28.28 1.40 -10.77
C GLY A 292 28.23 0.10 -11.57
N LYS A 293 28.65 0.08 -12.86
CA LYS A 293 28.68 -1.13 -13.67
C LYS A 293 29.75 -2.07 -13.19
N VAL A 294 29.40 -3.34 -12.93
CA VAL A 294 30.36 -4.38 -12.56
C VAL A 294 31.34 -4.64 -13.70
N LEU A 295 32.61 -4.41 -13.43
CA LEU A 295 33.74 -4.65 -14.34
C LEU A 295 34.41 -6.00 -14.10
N LYS A 296 34.47 -6.43 -12.84
CA LYS A 296 35.11 -7.68 -12.43
C LYS A 296 34.45 -8.21 -11.15
N ILE A 297 34.29 -9.52 -11.08
CA ILE A 297 33.94 -10.24 -9.85
C ILE A 297 35.20 -10.89 -9.31
N ASP A 298 35.45 -10.77 -8.01
CA ASP A 298 36.59 -11.42 -7.36
C ASP A 298 36.11 -12.77 -6.77
N ASP A 299 36.26 -13.80 -7.56
CA ASP A 299 35.88 -15.16 -7.17
C ASP A 299 36.62 -15.69 -5.93
N SER A 300 37.77 -15.11 -5.60
CA SER A 300 38.55 -15.52 -4.42
C SER A 300 37.93 -15.12 -3.09
N THR A 301 37.04 -14.13 -3.11
CA THR A 301 36.31 -13.65 -1.92
C THR A 301 34.87 -14.11 -1.88
N ARG A 302 34.44 -14.90 -2.86
CA ARG A 302 33.07 -15.34 -2.99
C ARG A 302 32.72 -16.39 -1.92
N VAL A 303 31.65 -16.08 -1.17
CA VAL A 303 30.98 -17.00 -0.26
C VAL A 303 29.65 -17.38 -0.90
N GLU A 304 29.46 -18.65 -1.22
CA GLU A 304 28.24 -19.12 -1.83
C GLU A 304 27.05 -19.05 -0.84
N PRO A 305 25.86 -18.65 -1.30
CA PRO A 305 24.68 -18.70 -0.46
C PRO A 305 24.30 -20.15 -0.14
N VAL A 306 23.74 -20.37 1.05
CA VAL A 306 23.23 -21.67 1.46
C VAL A 306 21.71 -21.61 1.53
N ALA A 307 21.04 -22.44 0.73
CA ALA A 307 19.58 -22.53 0.75
C ALA A 307 19.06 -22.99 2.13
N GLY A 308 17.87 -22.52 2.50
CA GLY A 308 17.17 -23.01 3.69
C GLY A 308 16.78 -24.48 3.56
N ASN A 309 16.50 -25.12 4.69
CA ASN A 309 16.12 -26.51 4.71
C ASN A 309 14.67 -26.70 4.27
N ASP A 310 14.43 -27.70 3.44
CA ASP A 310 13.08 -28.09 3.05
C ASP A 310 12.30 -28.66 4.24
N THR A 311 10.99 -28.43 4.24
CA THR A 311 10.08 -28.88 5.30
C THR A 311 9.00 -29.77 4.70
N TYR A 312 8.79 -30.94 5.31
CA TYR A 312 7.74 -31.89 4.93
C TYR A 312 6.63 -31.90 5.96
N LEU A 313 5.41 -31.62 5.52
CA LEU A 313 4.23 -31.66 6.38
C LEU A 313 3.62 -33.06 6.42
N THR A 314 2.88 -33.36 7.47
CA THR A 314 2.10 -34.59 7.58
C THR A 314 0.75 -34.54 6.83
N ILE A 315 0.41 -33.40 6.28
CA ILE A 315 -0.83 -33.12 5.54
C ILE A 315 -0.72 -33.76 4.14
N ASP A 316 -1.85 -34.21 3.61
CA ASP A 316 -2.04 -34.62 2.23
C ASP A 316 -2.79 -33.49 1.51
N SER A 317 -2.14 -32.85 0.55
CA SER A 317 -2.65 -31.67 -0.14
C SER A 317 -3.91 -31.96 -0.95
N SER A 318 -3.99 -33.14 -1.55
CA SER A 318 -5.16 -33.54 -2.34
C SER A 318 -6.41 -33.72 -1.48
N TRP A 319 -6.25 -34.30 -0.29
CA TRP A 319 -7.33 -34.42 0.69
C TRP A 319 -7.74 -33.07 1.25
N GLN A 320 -6.79 -32.20 1.56
CA GLN A 320 -7.04 -30.85 2.04
C GLN A 320 -7.87 -30.06 1.02
N SER A 321 -7.47 -30.08 -0.25
CA SER A 321 -8.19 -29.43 -1.35
C SER A 321 -9.60 -30.00 -1.52
N ALA A 322 -9.75 -31.34 -1.50
CA ALA A 322 -11.07 -31.97 -1.60
C ALA A 322 -11.99 -31.58 -0.43
N ILE A 323 -11.50 -31.58 0.80
CA ILE A 323 -12.27 -31.16 1.98
C ILE A 323 -12.65 -29.69 1.87
N TYR A 324 -11.72 -28.82 1.45
CA TYR A 324 -12.00 -27.40 1.22
C TYR A 324 -13.14 -27.19 0.24
N GLN A 325 -13.14 -27.91 -0.91
CA GLN A 325 -14.21 -27.81 -1.91
C GLN A 325 -15.55 -28.29 -1.37
N ILE A 326 -15.57 -29.39 -0.61
CA ILE A 326 -16.79 -29.90 0.04
C ILE A 326 -17.32 -28.85 1.03
N LEU A 327 -16.47 -28.29 1.89
CA LEU A 327 -16.88 -27.26 2.84
C LEU A 327 -17.41 -26.01 2.14
N LYS A 328 -16.70 -25.52 1.10
CA LYS A 328 -17.12 -24.39 0.28
C LYS A 328 -18.52 -24.60 -0.33
N GLN A 329 -18.76 -25.77 -0.92
CA GLN A 329 -20.06 -26.10 -1.50
C GLN A 329 -21.16 -26.18 -0.43
N ARG A 330 -20.86 -26.77 0.74
CA ARG A 330 -21.83 -26.89 1.84
C ARG A 330 -22.17 -25.52 2.44
N VAL A 331 -21.19 -24.68 2.69
CA VAL A 331 -21.40 -23.31 3.19
C VAL A 331 -22.20 -22.50 2.19
N ALA A 332 -21.84 -22.54 0.90
CA ALA A 332 -22.61 -21.87 -0.15
C ALA A 332 -24.06 -22.34 -0.21
N GLY A 333 -24.29 -23.65 -0.12
CA GLY A 333 -25.65 -24.23 -0.09
C GLY A 333 -26.46 -23.78 1.13
N ILE A 334 -25.85 -23.69 2.31
CA ILE A 334 -26.49 -23.19 3.52
C ILE A 334 -26.84 -21.70 3.34
N LEU A 335 -25.89 -20.87 2.90
CA LEU A 335 -26.13 -19.44 2.69
C LEU A 335 -27.27 -19.20 1.70
N LEU A 336 -27.24 -19.88 0.55
CA LEU A 336 -28.31 -19.76 -0.46
C LEU A 336 -29.68 -20.15 0.09
N SER A 337 -29.78 -21.17 0.96
CA SER A 337 -31.03 -21.59 1.58
C SER A 337 -31.55 -20.59 2.60
N LYS A 338 -30.72 -19.69 3.08
CA LYS A 338 -31.05 -18.68 4.09
C LYS A 338 -31.42 -17.32 3.48
N ILE A 339 -31.09 -17.07 2.22
CA ILE A 339 -31.42 -15.80 1.56
C ILE A 339 -32.91 -15.70 1.33
N GLU A 340 -33.47 -14.56 1.71
CA GLU A 340 -34.90 -14.24 1.44
C GLU A 340 -35.05 -12.83 0.85
N ALA A 341 -36.16 -12.59 0.17
CA ALA A 341 -36.46 -11.31 -0.49
C ALA A 341 -36.96 -10.26 0.54
N SER A 342 -36.15 -9.96 1.53
CA SER A 342 -36.36 -8.90 2.53
C SER A 342 -35.33 -7.81 2.42
N LYS A 343 -35.63 -6.59 2.93
CA LYS A 343 -34.73 -5.47 3.00
C LYS A 343 -33.88 -5.46 4.26
N THR A 344 -34.45 -5.93 5.36
CA THR A 344 -33.87 -5.81 6.70
C THR A 344 -33.80 -7.15 7.38
N TYR A 345 -32.84 -7.30 8.26
CA TYR A 345 -32.69 -8.45 9.14
C TYR A 345 -33.78 -8.44 10.24
N ASP A 346 -34.34 -9.61 10.55
CA ASP A 346 -35.28 -9.77 11.67
C ASP A 346 -34.50 -10.03 12.98
N PHE A 347 -34.29 -8.99 13.76
CA PHE A 347 -33.59 -9.07 15.04
C PHE A 347 -34.36 -9.78 16.15
N SER A 348 -35.66 -10.14 15.93
CA SER A 348 -36.44 -10.88 16.91
C SER A 348 -36.14 -12.39 16.94
N VAL A 349 -35.40 -12.87 15.92
CA VAL A 349 -35.03 -14.28 15.79
C VAL A 349 -33.83 -14.60 16.72
N ASN A 350 -34.07 -15.46 17.70
CA ASN A 350 -33.06 -15.89 18.67
C ASN A 350 -32.45 -17.28 18.35
N ASP A 351 -33.04 -18.03 17.42
CA ASP A 351 -32.57 -19.36 17.00
C ASP A 351 -31.75 -19.23 15.71
N ALA A 352 -30.45 -19.58 15.79
CA ALA A 352 -29.56 -19.59 14.66
C ALA A 352 -30.06 -20.38 13.44
N ALA A 353 -30.86 -21.45 13.69
CA ALA A 353 -31.45 -22.23 12.61
C ALA A 353 -32.53 -21.45 11.82
N GLN A 354 -33.12 -20.44 12.41
CA GLN A 354 -34.16 -19.62 11.81
C GLN A 354 -33.67 -18.31 11.22
N ILE A 355 -32.38 -17.95 11.44
CA ILE A 355 -31.79 -16.76 10.87
C ILE A 355 -31.92 -16.79 9.35
N LYS A 356 -32.43 -15.67 8.78
CA LYS A 356 -32.52 -15.42 7.35
C LYS A 356 -31.55 -14.27 6.99
N ILE A 357 -31.09 -14.29 5.75
CA ILE A 357 -30.19 -13.28 5.21
C ILE A 357 -30.99 -12.43 4.22
N PRO A 358 -31.19 -11.13 4.49
CA PRO A 358 -31.82 -10.23 3.53
C PRO A 358 -31.06 -10.21 2.21
N ILE A 359 -31.75 -10.26 1.09
CA ILE A 359 -31.10 -10.18 -0.23
C ILE A 359 -30.34 -8.85 -0.41
N TYR A 360 -30.76 -7.79 0.27
CA TYR A 360 -30.08 -6.50 0.25
C TYR A 360 -28.70 -6.58 0.89
N ASP A 361 -28.52 -7.32 1.99
CA ASP A 361 -27.22 -7.52 2.61
C ASP A 361 -26.26 -8.27 1.67
N VAL A 362 -26.79 -9.24 0.91
CA VAL A 362 -26.01 -9.95 -0.10
C VAL A 362 -25.51 -9.00 -1.20
N TYR A 363 -26.39 -8.15 -1.75
CA TYR A 363 -25.99 -7.17 -2.76
C TYR A 363 -25.02 -6.15 -2.20
N ASN A 364 -25.25 -5.63 -1.00
CA ASN A 364 -24.34 -4.69 -0.34
C ASN A 364 -22.95 -5.32 -0.13
N ALA A 365 -22.91 -6.58 0.32
CA ALA A 365 -21.64 -7.30 0.47
C ALA A 365 -20.92 -7.50 -0.87
N LEU A 366 -21.65 -7.84 -1.95
CA LEU A 366 -21.07 -8.00 -3.29
C LEU A 366 -20.50 -6.69 -3.82
N ILE A 367 -21.17 -5.56 -3.58
CA ILE A 367 -20.70 -4.22 -3.97
C ILE A 367 -19.50 -3.80 -3.12
N ALA A 368 -19.59 -3.93 -1.79
CA ALA A 368 -18.53 -3.54 -0.86
C ALA A 368 -17.21 -4.33 -1.09
N ASN A 369 -17.32 -5.58 -1.54
CA ASN A 369 -16.15 -6.42 -1.88
C ASN A 369 -15.75 -6.34 -3.37
N SER A 370 -16.24 -5.35 -4.11
CA SER A 370 -15.92 -5.12 -5.52
C SER A 370 -16.21 -6.31 -6.46
N VAL A 371 -17.07 -7.25 -6.05
CA VAL A 371 -17.56 -8.33 -6.90
C VAL A 371 -18.55 -7.78 -7.93
N ILE A 372 -19.34 -6.78 -7.52
CA ILE A 372 -20.19 -5.97 -8.39
C ILE A 372 -19.64 -4.54 -8.36
N ASP A 373 -19.07 -4.09 -9.48
CA ASP A 373 -18.58 -2.73 -9.64
C ASP A 373 -19.68 -1.86 -10.30
N ILE A 374 -20.40 -1.12 -9.46
CA ILE A 374 -21.48 -0.24 -9.92
C ILE A 374 -21.02 0.90 -10.83
N ASN A 375 -19.74 1.29 -10.75
CA ASN A 375 -19.18 2.35 -11.60
C ASN A 375 -19.08 1.91 -13.07
N LYS A 376 -19.00 0.60 -13.31
CA LYS A 376 -18.95 0.02 -14.67
C LYS A 376 -20.32 -0.13 -15.33
N PHE A 377 -21.39 0.09 -14.63
CA PHE A 377 -22.77 -0.05 -15.18
C PHE A 377 -23.08 0.94 -16.29
N SER A 378 -22.32 2.05 -16.36
CA SER A 378 -22.41 3.06 -17.44
C SER A 378 -21.51 2.77 -18.64
N ASP A 379 -20.62 1.77 -18.56
CA ASP A 379 -19.65 1.50 -19.62
C ASP A 379 -20.30 0.99 -20.91
N ALA A 380 -19.63 1.25 -22.03
CA ALA A 380 -20.08 0.75 -23.33
C ALA A 380 -20.23 -0.77 -23.36
N ASN A 381 -19.35 -1.49 -22.63
CA ASN A 381 -19.29 -2.95 -22.54
C ASN A 381 -20.20 -3.53 -21.45
N ALA A 382 -20.91 -2.70 -20.66
CA ALA A 382 -21.83 -3.19 -19.66
C ALA A 382 -22.95 -4.03 -20.28
N SER A 383 -23.42 -5.05 -19.57
CA SER A 383 -24.52 -5.89 -20.03
C SER A 383 -25.83 -5.11 -20.13
N ASP A 384 -26.79 -5.63 -20.90
CA ASP A 384 -28.12 -5.00 -21.03
C ASP A 384 -28.84 -4.87 -19.67
N THR A 385 -28.58 -5.80 -18.75
CA THR A 385 -29.14 -5.77 -17.39
C THR A 385 -28.53 -4.65 -16.57
N GLU A 386 -27.21 -4.48 -16.60
CA GLU A 386 -26.49 -3.40 -15.91
C GLU A 386 -26.92 -2.03 -16.45
N LYS A 387 -26.97 -1.86 -17.77
CA LYS A 387 -27.46 -0.63 -18.40
C LYS A 387 -28.91 -0.28 -18.02
N LYS A 388 -29.81 -1.27 -17.99
CA LYS A 388 -31.18 -1.07 -17.54
C LYS A 388 -31.26 -0.69 -16.07
N LEU A 389 -30.43 -1.31 -15.24
CA LEU A 389 -30.38 -1.00 -13.81
C LEU A 389 -29.84 0.42 -13.59
N TYR A 390 -28.77 0.78 -14.30
CA TYR A 390 -28.20 2.13 -14.25
C TYR A 390 -29.21 3.21 -14.65
N ALA A 391 -29.94 2.99 -15.75
CA ALA A 391 -30.98 3.91 -16.18
C ALA A 391 -32.11 4.09 -15.14
N LYS A 392 -32.52 3.01 -14.48
CA LYS A 392 -33.47 3.08 -13.36
C LYS A 392 -32.91 3.83 -12.16
N PHE A 393 -31.63 3.61 -11.84
CA PHE A 393 -30.94 4.32 -10.79
C PHE A 393 -30.90 5.82 -11.07
N GLN A 394 -30.48 6.24 -12.27
CA GLN A 394 -30.46 7.65 -12.67
C GLN A 394 -31.85 8.30 -12.58
N GLN A 395 -32.89 7.61 -13.04
CA GLN A 395 -34.26 8.10 -12.91
C GLN A 395 -34.68 8.31 -11.45
N LYS A 396 -34.37 7.33 -10.58
CA LYS A 396 -34.66 7.42 -9.15
C LYS A 396 -33.84 8.51 -8.46
N GLN A 397 -32.56 8.63 -8.81
CA GLN A 397 -31.67 9.66 -8.31
C GLN A 397 -32.21 11.07 -8.63
N GLN A 398 -32.63 11.28 -9.86
CA GLN A 398 -33.24 12.57 -10.27
C GLN A 398 -34.51 12.87 -9.47
N GLN A 399 -35.39 11.88 -9.29
CA GLN A 399 -36.61 12.03 -8.48
C GLN A 399 -36.29 12.41 -7.02
N VAL A 400 -35.26 11.78 -6.44
CA VAL A 400 -34.84 12.08 -5.07
C VAL A 400 -34.28 13.49 -4.98
N PHE A 401 -33.41 13.89 -5.92
CA PHE A 401 -32.86 15.26 -5.96
C PHE A 401 -33.95 16.30 -6.12
N ASP A 402 -34.92 16.09 -7.00
CA ASP A 402 -36.04 17.01 -7.20
C ASP A 402 -36.87 17.11 -5.90
N THR A 403 -37.10 15.99 -5.22
CA THR A 403 -37.82 15.96 -3.93
C THR A 403 -37.05 16.76 -2.86
N ILE A 404 -35.75 16.47 -2.66
CA ILE A 404 -34.92 17.18 -1.67
C ILE A 404 -34.86 18.66 -1.98
N THR A 405 -34.65 19.04 -3.26
CA THR A 405 -34.64 20.44 -3.69
C THR A 405 -35.95 21.14 -3.35
N ASN A 406 -37.08 20.50 -3.63
CA ASN A 406 -38.39 21.03 -3.26
C ASN A 406 -38.57 21.18 -1.75
N ARG A 407 -38.04 20.23 -0.95
CA ARG A 407 -38.11 20.33 0.53
C ARG A 407 -37.28 21.49 1.09
N LEU A 408 -36.16 21.83 0.44
CA LEU A 408 -35.31 22.95 0.84
C LEU A 408 -35.84 24.30 0.36
N THR A 409 -36.54 24.34 -0.77
CA THR A 409 -36.99 25.61 -1.40
C THR A 409 -38.46 25.97 -1.16
N ALA A 410 -39.32 24.99 -0.82
CA ALA A 410 -40.72 25.25 -0.53
C ALA A 410 -40.90 26.25 0.61
N GLU A 411 -41.98 27.02 0.57
CA GLU A 411 -42.33 27.97 1.62
C GLU A 411 -42.69 27.24 2.94
N ASN A 412 -43.47 26.18 2.86
CA ASN A 412 -43.91 25.35 3.98
C ASN A 412 -43.62 23.86 3.66
N PRO A 413 -42.39 23.38 3.81
CA PRO A 413 -42.08 21.99 3.57
C PRO A 413 -42.63 21.09 4.69
N PRO A 414 -43.00 19.81 4.41
CA PRO A 414 -43.49 18.90 5.42
C PRO A 414 -42.38 18.58 6.45
N ALA A 415 -42.82 18.14 7.63
CA ALA A 415 -41.91 17.60 8.63
C ALA A 415 -41.30 16.28 8.16
N VAL A 416 -40.10 15.93 8.64
CA VAL A 416 -39.38 14.72 8.22
C VAL A 416 -40.21 13.46 8.47
N LYS A 417 -40.95 13.39 9.57
CA LYS A 417 -41.82 12.27 9.91
C LYS A 417 -42.96 11.99 8.90
N ASP A 418 -43.31 13.02 8.12
CA ASP A 418 -44.40 12.92 7.13
C ASP A 418 -43.92 12.48 5.74
N GLU A 419 -42.60 12.27 5.58
CA GLU A 419 -41.99 11.73 4.37
C GLU A 419 -41.96 10.22 4.37
N ASP A 420 -41.71 9.59 3.19
CA ASP A 420 -41.39 8.17 3.13
C ASP A 420 -40.03 7.87 3.77
N ASP A 421 -39.85 6.62 4.22
CA ASP A 421 -38.67 6.17 4.97
C ASP A 421 -37.36 6.51 4.22
N GLN A 422 -37.34 6.38 2.90
CA GLN A 422 -36.15 6.66 2.09
C GLN A 422 -35.79 8.16 2.09
N ILE A 423 -36.78 9.02 1.96
CA ILE A 423 -36.57 10.48 2.02
C ILE A 423 -36.17 10.88 3.43
N GLN A 424 -36.75 10.32 4.47
CA GLN A 424 -36.34 10.55 5.86
C GLN A 424 -34.86 10.24 6.09
N GLU A 425 -34.38 9.10 5.57
CA GLU A 425 -32.97 8.73 5.64
C GLU A 425 -32.06 9.76 4.95
N TYR A 426 -32.40 10.17 3.72
CA TYR A 426 -31.60 11.18 3.01
C TYR A 426 -31.58 12.54 3.71
N LEU A 427 -32.73 13.01 4.22
CA LEU A 427 -32.79 14.28 4.93
C LEU A 427 -31.97 14.23 6.22
N THR A 428 -32.02 13.12 6.95
CA THR A 428 -31.21 12.90 8.14
C THR A 428 -29.74 12.87 7.81
N TYR A 429 -29.32 12.10 6.78
CA TYR A 429 -27.95 12.03 6.31
C TYR A 429 -27.38 13.42 5.92
N ILE A 430 -28.16 14.20 5.16
CA ILE A 430 -27.73 15.55 4.77
C ILE A 430 -27.44 16.42 5.98
N CYS A 431 -28.32 16.41 6.99
CA CYS A 431 -28.15 17.25 8.17
C CYS A 431 -27.03 16.74 9.09
N ASP A 432 -27.14 15.46 9.47
CA ASP A 432 -26.34 14.89 10.56
C ASP A 432 -24.95 14.45 10.09
N ASP A 433 -24.86 13.67 9.01
CA ASP A 433 -23.59 13.14 8.54
C ASP A 433 -22.84 14.14 7.63
N LEU A 434 -23.54 14.73 6.64
CA LEU A 434 -22.88 15.60 5.69
C LEU A 434 -22.60 17.00 6.25
N LEU A 435 -23.64 17.74 6.69
CA LEU A 435 -23.47 19.14 7.10
C LEU A 435 -22.84 19.30 8.48
N ARG A 436 -23.16 18.40 9.43
CA ARG A 436 -22.60 18.47 10.79
C ARG A 436 -21.26 17.73 10.88
N ASP A 437 -21.21 16.46 10.48
CA ASP A 437 -20.09 15.59 10.80
C ASP A 437 -18.95 15.68 9.77
N THR A 438 -19.26 15.83 8.49
CA THR A 438 -18.26 15.88 7.43
C THR A 438 -17.82 17.29 7.10
N LEU A 439 -18.77 18.21 6.85
CA LEU A 439 -18.47 19.56 6.40
C LEU A 439 -18.32 20.57 7.54
N GLY A 440 -18.78 20.24 8.75
CA GLY A 440 -18.71 21.13 9.92
C GLY A 440 -19.47 22.46 9.75
N VAL A 441 -20.46 22.49 8.87
CA VAL A 441 -21.33 23.68 8.67
C VAL A 441 -22.21 23.91 9.88
N ILE A 442 -22.65 22.81 10.52
CA ILE A 442 -23.38 22.82 11.78
C ILE A 442 -22.39 22.41 12.88
N SER A 443 -22.23 23.25 13.92
CA SER A 443 -21.27 22.98 14.99
C SER A 443 -21.75 21.88 15.94
N LYS A 444 -20.94 20.85 16.15
CA LYS A 444 -21.17 19.81 17.17
C LYS A 444 -21.12 20.35 18.61
N ASN A 445 -20.33 21.38 18.85
CA ASN A 445 -20.02 21.88 20.21
C ASN A 445 -21.03 22.91 20.73
N ALA A 446 -21.92 23.39 19.88
CA ALA A 446 -22.92 24.40 20.21
C ALA A 446 -24.35 23.84 20.40
N ILE A 447 -24.49 22.52 20.43
CA ILE A 447 -25.82 21.86 20.47
C ILE A 447 -26.31 21.81 21.91
N ASP A 448 -27.42 22.52 22.20
CA ASP A 448 -28.19 22.33 23.42
C ASP A 448 -29.18 21.17 23.21
N THR A 449 -28.85 20.01 23.76
CA THR A 449 -29.66 18.82 23.66
C THR A 449 -31.01 18.91 24.38
N SER A 450 -31.22 19.91 25.22
CA SER A 450 -32.50 20.19 25.89
C SER A 450 -33.43 21.14 25.12
N ASP A 451 -32.92 21.75 24.03
CA ASP A 451 -33.69 22.65 23.19
C ASP A 451 -34.85 21.94 22.48
N SER A 452 -36.00 22.57 22.47
CA SER A 452 -37.20 21.95 21.88
C SER A 452 -37.10 21.73 20.37
N THR A 453 -36.36 22.58 19.66
CA THR A 453 -36.17 22.43 18.19
C THR A 453 -35.21 21.28 17.89
N TYR A 454 -34.15 21.15 18.69
CA TYR A 454 -33.25 20.00 18.63
C TYR A 454 -34.00 18.68 18.90
N GLN A 455 -34.87 18.64 19.91
CA GLN A 455 -35.67 17.46 20.22
C GLN A 455 -36.65 17.10 19.09
N LYS A 456 -37.29 18.10 18.46
CA LYS A 456 -38.13 17.87 17.28
C LYS A 456 -37.37 17.25 16.12
N TRP A 457 -36.09 17.59 15.93
CA TRP A 457 -35.26 16.96 14.89
C TRP A 457 -34.82 15.55 15.25
N THR A 458 -34.26 15.36 16.45
CA THR A 458 -33.61 14.10 16.82
C THR A 458 -34.54 13.01 17.28
N THR A 459 -35.64 13.38 17.96
CA THR A 459 -36.56 12.44 18.61
C THR A 459 -37.87 12.30 17.84
N ASP A 460 -38.55 13.40 17.62
CA ASP A 460 -39.92 13.38 17.09
C ASP A 460 -39.97 13.40 15.57
N LYS A 461 -38.88 13.82 14.91
CA LYS A 461 -38.84 14.13 13.48
C LYS A 461 -39.94 15.11 13.02
N ASP A 462 -40.49 15.91 13.97
CA ASP A 462 -41.63 16.82 13.78
C ASP A 462 -41.19 18.23 13.40
N ILE A 463 -40.24 18.32 12.48
CA ILE A 463 -39.73 19.54 11.90
C ILE A 463 -39.23 19.26 10.48
N SER A 464 -39.31 20.25 9.60
CA SER A 464 -38.73 20.09 8.26
C SER A 464 -37.19 20.28 8.30
N LEU A 465 -36.47 19.66 7.33
CA LEU A 465 -35.04 19.89 7.19
C LEU A 465 -34.71 21.39 7.04
N LYS A 466 -35.46 22.11 6.22
CA LYS A 466 -35.26 23.57 6.00
C LYS A 466 -35.35 24.35 7.30
N ASP A 467 -36.40 24.12 8.10
CA ASP A 467 -36.62 24.85 9.34
C ASP A 467 -35.55 24.51 10.39
N TYR A 468 -35.16 23.22 10.46
CA TYR A 468 -34.07 22.81 11.35
C TYR A 468 -32.73 23.40 10.93
N LEU A 469 -32.39 23.39 9.64
CA LEU A 469 -31.15 24.03 9.15
C LEU A 469 -31.16 25.55 9.39
N THR A 470 -32.29 26.21 9.25
CA THR A 470 -32.41 27.65 9.54
C THR A 470 -32.18 27.95 11.03
N TYR A 471 -32.59 27.05 11.91
CA TYR A 471 -32.33 27.13 13.35
C TYR A 471 -30.87 26.83 13.68
N ALA A 472 -30.27 25.81 13.06
CA ALA A 472 -28.95 25.27 13.39
C ALA A 472 -27.77 26.08 12.77
N ALA A 473 -28.02 26.89 11.74
CA ALA A 473 -27.04 27.76 11.10
C ALA A 473 -26.86 29.08 11.85
#